data_f032684a0caaa71d6b2a4678c1c12527
#
_entry.id   f032684a0caaa71d6b2a4678c1c12527
#
_cell.length_a   1.000
_cell.length_b   1.000
_cell.length_c   1.000
_cell.angle_alpha   90.00
_cell.angle_beta   90.00
_cell.angle_gamma   90.00
#
_symmetry.space_group_name_H-M   'P 1'
#
loop_
_entity.id
_entity.type
_entity.pdbx_description
1 polymer ?
#
loop_
_entity_poly.entity_id
_entity_poly.type
_entity_poly.pdbx_seq_one_letter_code
_entity_poly.pdbx_strand_id
1 'polypeptide(L)' 'MCLAVPLKIKSINGNMAECESLGMTRNVRIDFIENPEVGQYVIVHAGFAIERLPEEQAEDDLSDWEEILNVI' A
#
# COMPACT_ATOMS: atom_id res chain seq x y z
N MET A 1 -11.60 10.82 -8.11
CA MET A 1 -10.97 9.51 -8.31
C MET A 1 -9.55 9.52 -7.74
N CYS A 2 -9.25 8.62 -6.85
CA CYS A 2 -7.91 8.52 -6.29
C CYS A 2 -7.04 7.64 -7.17
N LEU A 3 -5.94 8.21 -7.63
CA LEU A 3 -4.89 7.42 -8.25
C LEU A 3 -3.96 6.96 -7.13
N ALA A 4 -4.38 5.91 -6.44
CA ALA A 4 -3.61 5.42 -5.30
C ALA A 4 -2.80 4.20 -5.71
N VAL A 5 -1.53 4.23 -5.36
CA VAL A 5 -0.64 3.09 -5.57
C VAL A 5 -0.77 2.18 -4.35
N PRO A 6 -1.01 0.87 -4.53
CA PRO A 6 -1.04 -0.04 -3.39
C PRO A 6 0.31 -0.10 -2.68
N LEU A 7 0.28 -0.11 -1.35
CA LEU A 7 1.47 -0.27 -0.55
C LEU A 7 1.42 -1.59 0.20
N LYS A 8 2.55 -2.27 0.28
CA LYS A 8 2.65 -3.54 0.99
C LYS A 8 3.14 -3.27 2.41
N ILE A 9 2.43 -3.81 3.40
CA ILE A 9 2.80 -3.69 4.79
C ILE A 9 4.04 -4.54 5.06
N LYS A 10 5.11 -3.90 5.52
CA LYS A 10 6.38 -4.58 5.82
C LYS A 10 6.53 -4.85 7.30
N SER A 11 6.08 -3.93 8.16
CA SER A 11 6.12 -4.12 9.59
C SER A 11 4.99 -3.32 10.24
N ILE A 12 4.56 -3.76 11.40
CA ILE A 12 3.48 -3.13 12.14
C ILE A 12 3.95 -2.81 13.54
N ASN A 13 3.65 -1.59 13.99
CA ASN A 13 3.97 -1.14 15.33
C ASN A 13 2.78 -0.35 15.87
N GLY A 14 1.94 -1.01 16.65
CA GLY A 14 0.72 -0.40 17.17
C GLY A 14 -0.24 -0.04 16.06
N ASN A 15 -0.60 1.24 15.95
CA ASN A 15 -1.51 1.73 14.92
C ASN A 15 -0.76 2.32 13.71
N MET A 16 0.54 2.08 13.64
CA MET A 16 1.38 2.51 12.51
C MET A 16 1.94 1.29 11.80
N ALA A 17 2.14 1.41 10.51
CA ALA A 17 2.80 0.37 9.73
C ALA A 17 3.82 1.01 8.80
N GLU A 18 4.93 0.30 8.60
CA GLU A 18 5.89 0.68 7.58
C GLU A 18 5.48 -0.04 6.30
N CYS A 19 5.20 0.71 5.27
CA CYS A 19 4.71 0.17 4.01
C CYS A 19 5.67 0.52 2.87
N GLU A 20 5.72 -0.33 1.87
CA GLU A 20 6.61 -0.16 0.74
C GLU A 20 5.84 -0.26 -0.57
N SER A 21 6.22 0.58 -1.53
CA SER A 21 5.73 0.49 -2.89
C SER A 21 6.75 1.11 -3.85
N LEU A 22 7.02 0.42 -4.96
CA LEU A 22 7.90 0.93 -6.02
C LEU A 22 9.27 1.40 -5.48
N GLY A 23 9.81 0.67 -4.51
CA GLY A 23 11.12 0.98 -3.94
C GLY A 23 11.12 2.07 -2.88
N MET A 24 9.97 2.63 -2.56
CA MET A 24 9.85 3.66 -1.54
C MET A 24 9.14 3.12 -0.30
N THR A 25 9.58 3.55 0.86
CA THR A 25 8.92 3.18 2.12
C THR A 25 8.33 4.41 2.77
N ARG A 26 7.23 4.22 3.49
CA ARG A 26 6.62 5.29 4.28
C ARG A 26 5.86 4.70 5.45
N ASN A 27 5.74 5.51 6.50
CA ASN A 27 4.95 5.14 7.67
C ASN A 27 3.50 5.56 7.46
N VAL A 28 2.59 4.64 7.72
CA VAL A 28 1.17 4.80 7.43
C VAL A 28 0.36 4.46 8.66
N ARG A 29 -0.70 5.21 8.93
CA ARG A 29 -1.66 4.90 9.98
C ARG A 29 -2.58 3.80 9.49
N ILE A 30 -2.79 2.79 10.33
CA ILE A 30 -3.64 1.63 9.98
C ILE A 30 -4.86 1.52 10.87
N ASP A 31 -5.33 2.65 11.38
CA ASP A 31 -6.49 2.70 12.29
C ASP A 31 -7.76 2.14 11.66
N PHE A 32 -7.92 2.29 10.35
CA PHE A 32 -9.13 1.89 9.64
C PHE A 32 -9.09 0.46 9.10
N ILE A 33 -7.96 -0.22 9.25
CA ILE A 33 -7.80 -1.59 8.75
C ILE A 33 -8.03 -2.56 9.91
N GLU A 34 -8.97 -3.48 9.75
CA GLU A 34 -9.21 -4.52 10.75
C GLU A 34 -8.18 -5.62 10.61
N ASN A 35 -7.58 -6.02 11.73
CA ASN A 35 -6.62 -7.12 11.78
C ASN A 35 -5.53 -7.01 10.71
N PRO A 36 -4.78 -5.90 10.67
CA PRO A 36 -3.74 -5.73 9.67
C PRO A 36 -2.63 -6.75 9.90
N GLU A 37 -2.08 -7.25 8.79
CA GLU A 37 -0.99 -8.24 8.84
C GLU A 37 0.12 -7.84 7.89
N VAL A 38 1.35 -8.21 8.26
CA VAL A 38 2.51 -8.02 7.38
C VAL A 38 2.30 -8.83 6.09
N GLY A 39 2.60 -8.19 4.98
CA GLY A 39 2.43 -8.80 3.66
C GLY A 39 1.15 -8.41 2.96
N GLN A 40 0.20 -7.79 3.67
CA GLN A 40 -1.03 -7.32 3.05
C GLN A 40 -0.80 -6.02 2.29
N TYR A 41 -1.62 -5.79 1.27
CA TYR A 41 -1.60 -4.57 0.49
C TYR A 41 -2.74 -3.66 0.89
N VAL A 42 -2.45 -2.37 0.98
CA VAL A 42 -3.44 -1.36 1.35
C VAL A 42 -3.37 -0.16 0.42
N ILE A 43 -4.50 0.51 0.28
CA ILE A 43 -4.56 1.80 -0.39
C ILE A 43 -4.45 2.88 0.67
N VAL A 44 -3.57 3.85 0.43
CA VAL A 44 -3.28 4.91 1.38
C VAL A 44 -3.71 6.25 0.81
N HIS A 45 -4.38 7.04 1.64
CA HIS A 45 -4.78 8.39 1.29
C HIS A 45 -4.53 9.30 2.48
N ALA A 46 -3.81 10.38 2.26
CA ALA A 46 -3.47 11.36 3.31
C ALA A 46 -2.76 10.74 4.53
N GLY A 47 -1.96 9.70 4.31
CA GLY A 47 -1.21 9.04 5.37
C GLY A 47 -1.99 7.96 6.12
N PHE A 48 -3.24 7.70 5.75
CA PHE A 48 -4.07 6.66 6.35
C PHE A 48 -4.34 5.54 5.35
N ALA A 49 -4.15 4.30 5.80
CA ALA A 49 -4.59 3.16 5.03
C ALA A 49 -6.11 3.07 5.14
N ILE A 50 -6.80 3.18 4.02
CA ILE A 50 -8.26 3.24 4.01
C ILE A 50 -8.93 1.98 3.50
N GLU A 51 -8.18 1.15 2.78
CA GLU A 51 -8.75 -0.05 2.19
C GLU A 51 -7.69 -1.11 2.02
N ARG A 52 -8.08 -2.36 2.21
CA ARG A 52 -7.22 -3.52 1.97
C ARG A 52 -7.52 -4.07 0.58
N LEU A 53 -6.47 -4.40 -0.17
CA LEU A 53 -6.61 -4.99 -1.50
C LEU A 53 -6.20 -6.45 -1.49
N PRO A 54 -6.89 -7.31 -2.27
CA PRO A 54 -6.38 -8.65 -2.52
C PRO A 54 -5.00 -8.58 -3.17
N GLU A 55 -4.12 -9.50 -2.80
CA GLU A 55 -2.75 -9.53 -3.32
C GLU A 55 -2.70 -9.53 -4.83
N GLU A 56 -3.54 -10.31 -5.47
CA GLU A 56 -3.60 -10.41 -6.93
C GLU A 56 -3.89 -9.07 -7.57
N GLN A 57 -4.88 -8.35 -7.07
CA GLN A 57 -5.23 -7.04 -7.61
C GLN A 57 -4.13 -6.01 -7.38
N ALA A 58 -3.51 -6.06 -6.20
CA ALA A 58 -2.42 -5.14 -5.87
C ALA A 58 -1.21 -5.36 -6.78
N GLU A 59 -0.88 -6.60 -7.08
CA GLU A 59 0.23 -6.91 -7.98
C GLU A 59 -0.04 -6.42 -9.40
N ASP A 60 -1.27 -6.56 -9.88
CA ASP A 60 -1.65 -6.06 -11.19
C ASP A 60 -1.55 -4.53 -11.25
N ASP A 61 -2.05 -3.85 -10.22
CA ASP A 61 -1.98 -2.40 -10.15
C ASP A 61 -0.54 -1.91 -10.09
N LEU A 62 0.30 -2.57 -9.31
CA LEU A 62 1.71 -2.20 -9.20
C LEU A 62 2.45 -2.42 -10.52
N SER A 63 2.12 -3.49 -11.24
CA SER A 63 2.71 -3.76 -12.55
C SER A 63 2.36 -2.63 -13.52
N ASP A 64 1.13 -2.16 -13.51
CA ASP A 64 0.70 -1.05 -14.35
C ASP A 64 1.48 0.24 -14.01
N TRP A 65 1.67 0.50 -12.73
CA TRP A 65 2.44 1.67 -12.29
C TRP A 65 3.90 1.57 -12.71
N GLU A 66 4.50 0.40 -12.59
CA GLU A 66 5.88 0.18 -13.03
C GLU A 66 6.01 0.43 -14.52
N GLU A 67 5.07 -0.02 -15.30
CA GLU A 67 5.05 0.18 -16.75
C GLU A 67 5.00 1.66 -17.10
N ILE A 68 4.14 2.41 -16.42
CA ILE A 68 4.01 3.85 -16.61
C ILE A 68 5.32 4.56 -16.28
N LEU A 69 5.95 4.20 -15.17
CA LEU A 69 7.19 4.83 -14.74
C LEU A 69 8.36 4.50 -15.66
N ASN A 70 8.36 3.33 -16.28
CA ASN A 70 9.44 2.92 -17.19
C ASN A 70 9.35 3.55 -18.57
N VAL A 71 8.19 4.09 -18.92
CA VAL A 71 7.98 4.74 -20.22
C VAL A 71 8.54 6.17 -20.22
N ILE A 72 8.69 6.74 -19.06
CA ILE A 72 9.21 8.10 -18.90
C ILE A 72 10.75 8.08 -18.88
#